data_360f79cc2d98b7a96c20bfafd933b942
#
_entry.id   360f79cc2d98b7a96c20bfafd933b942
#
_cell.length_a   1.000
_cell.length_b   1.000
_cell.length_c   1.000
_cell.angle_alpha   90.00
_cell.angle_beta   90.00
_cell.angle_gamma   90.00
#
_symmetry.space_group_name_H-M   'P 1'
#
loop_
_entity.id
_entity.type
_entity.pdbx_description
1 polymer ?
#
loop_
_entity_poly.entity_id
_entity_poly.type
_entity_poly.pdbx_seq_one_letter_code
_entity_poly.pdbx_strand_id
1 'polypeptide(L)'
;MTEIAATGADQQDTALEVRGVGQRYGANQVLSDIGFTLRRGELLATVGPNGAGKTTLFNCITGVSRPKAGSVLIGGTNITGRRPSAIVKAGVARTFQHLALFESLTVRDNLLMGRRHAMHPGPISTTLRPLRARREEAENREVVADLMERFALTGVADQLVETLPHGVGKVLELARAVAMEPSVLLLDEPVAGLNPEESLEFAEHLKVIRSERPDLAILLIEHDMPLVLTLADRVLVLNFGREVATGTPSEIQQDQRVIDAYLGRRSKA
;
A
#
# COMPACT_ATOMS: atom_id res chain seq x y z
N MET A 1 2.95 -18.32 -26.23
CA MET A 1 2.32 -17.03 -26.55
C MET A 1 0.82 -17.26 -26.49
N THR A 2 0.22 -16.98 -25.36
CA THR A 2 -1.25 -16.97 -25.24
C THR A 2 -1.62 -15.62 -24.64
N GLU A 3 -1.99 -14.72 -25.53
CA GLU A 3 -2.51 -13.40 -25.22
C GLU A 3 -3.93 -13.61 -24.68
N ILE A 4 -4.10 -13.57 -23.36
CA ILE A 4 -5.43 -13.53 -22.74
C ILE A 4 -5.90 -12.08 -22.90
N ALA A 5 -6.65 -11.83 -23.96
CA ALA A 5 -7.40 -10.59 -24.14
C ALA A 5 -8.45 -10.51 -23.02
N ALA A 6 -8.18 -9.67 -22.02
CA ALA A 6 -9.14 -9.36 -20.97
C ALA A 6 -10.37 -8.73 -21.61
N THR A 7 -11.52 -9.33 -21.39
CA THR A 7 -12.84 -8.84 -21.83
C THR A 7 -13.10 -7.49 -21.15
N GLY A 8 -13.76 -6.54 -21.85
CA GLY A 8 -13.94 -5.16 -21.38
C GLY A 8 -14.62 -4.98 -20.02
N ALA A 9 -15.33 -5.99 -19.49
CA ALA A 9 -15.88 -6.02 -18.14
C ALA A 9 -14.80 -6.18 -17.06
N ASP A 10 -13.73 -6.91 -17.32
CA ASP A 10 -12.62 -7.15 -16.39
C ASP A 10 -11.75 -5.88 -16.21
N GLN A 11 -11.72 -4.98 -17.18
CA GLN A 11 -10.94 -3.73 -17.10
C GLN A 11 -11.59 -2.66 -16.21
N GLN A 12 -12.92 -2.65 -16.06
CA GLN A 12 -13.63 -1.69 -15.20
C GLN A 12 -13.45 -1.99 -13.71
N ASP A 13 -13.18 -3.24 -13.34
CA ASP A 13 -13.01 -3.68 -11.96
C ASP A 13 -11.53 -3.68 -11.49
N THR A 14 -10.58 -3.39 -12.38
CA THR A 14 -9.15 -3.40 -12.08
C THR A 14 -8.69 -2.05 -11.56
N ALA A 15 -8.20 -2.02 -10.29
CA ALA A 15 -7.62 -0.83 -9.65
C ALA A 15 -6.13 -0.64 -10.03
N LEU A 16 -5.34 -1.72 -9.96
CA LEU A 16 -3.92 -1.75 -10.34
C LEU A 16 -3.63 -2.94 -11.25
N GLU A 17 -2.88 -2.69 -12.31
CA GLU A 17 -2.38 -3.74 -13.18
C GLU A 17 -0.88 -3.60 -13.39
N VAL A 18 -0.17 -4.70 -13.21
CA VAL A 18 1.27 -4.84 -13.44
C VAL A 18 1.45 -5.84 -14.58
N ARG A 19 2.12 -5.42 -15.66
CA ARG A 19 2.29 -6.22 -16.87
C ARG A 19 3.77 -6.42 -17.16
N GLY A 20 4.28 -7.62 -16.97
CA GLY A 20 5.63 -8.03 -17.37
C GLY A 20 6.75 -7.16 -16.80
N VAL A 21 6.59 -6.69 -15.54
CA VAL A 21 7.55 -5.76 -14.94
C VAL A 21 8.87 -6.47 -14.67
N GLY A 22 9.93 -5.91 -15.27
CA GLY A 22 11.31 -6.31 -15.05
C GLY A 22 12.16 -5.17 -14.52
N GLN A 23 13.04 -5.48 -13.55
CA GLN A 23 13.96 -4.50 -12.95
C GLN A 23 15.35 -5.09 -12.72
N ARG A 24 16.37 -4.33 -13.06
CA ARG A 24 17.76 -4.67 -12.80
C ARG A 24 18.55 -3.49 -12.26
N TYR A 25 19.53 -3.78 -11.41
CA TYR A 25 20.50 -2.81 -10.90
C TYR A 25 21.91 -3.28 -11.30
N GLY A 26 22.53 -2.55 -12.22
CA GLY A 26 23.76 -3.02 -12.86
C GLY A 26 23.55 -4.34 -13.60
N ALA A 27 24.32 -5.35 -13.26
CA ALA A 27 24.20 -6.72 -13.79
C ALA A 27 23.16 -7.59 -13.05
N ASN A 28 22.67 -7.15 -11.86
CA ASN A 28 21.77 -7.95 -11.03
C ASN A 28 20.32 -7.79 -11.47
N GLN A 29 19.71 -8.87 -11.96
CA GLN A 29 18.28 -8.95 -12.26
C GLN A 29 17.51 -9.18 -10.95
N VAL A 30 16.66 -8.22 -10.58
CA VAL A 30 15.90 -8.24 -9.31
C VAL A 30 14.43 -8.62 -9.53
N LEU A 31 13.84 -8.18 -10.65
CA LEU A 31 12.49 -8.60 -11.07
C LEU A 31 12.54 -9.07 -12.52
N SER A 32 11.88 -10.18 -12.82
CA SER A 32 11.80 -10.77 -14.14
C SER A 32 10.35 -11.14 -14.45
N ASP A 33 9.74 -10.39 -15.36
CA ASP A 33 8.41 -10.67 -15.93
C ASP A 33 7.30 -10.82 -14.88
N ILE A 34 7.22 -9.86 -13.94
CA ILE A 34 6.16 -9.85 -12.92
C ILE A 34 4.88 -9.28 -13.51
N GLY A 35 3.79 -10.07 -13.43
CA GLY A 35 2.48 -9.66 -13.91
C GLY A 35 1.36 -10.08 -12.96
N PHE A 36 0.49 -9.14 -12.59
CA PHE A 36 -0.73 -9.40 -11.82
C PHE A 36 -1.73 -8.26 -11.96
N THR A 37 -2.98 -8.54 -11.58
CA THR A 37 -4.03 -7.54 -11.42
C THR A 37 -4.46 -7.47 -9.97
N LEU A 38 -4.81 -6.29 -9.49
CA LEU A 38 -5.44 -6.03 -8.20
C LEU A 38 -6.81 -5.40 -8.49
N ARG A 39 -7.88 -6.05 -8.05
CA ARG A 39 -9.25 -5.59 -8.27
C ARG A 39 -9.64 -4.53 -7.25
N ARG A 40 -10.68 -3.76 -7.55
CA ARG A 40 -11.30 -2.86 -6.56
C ARG A 40 -11.79 -3.68 -5.38
N GLY A 41 -11.57 -3.18 -4.15
CA GLY A 41 -11.95 -3.85 -2.91
C GLY A 41 -11.13 -5.08 -2.54
N GLU A 42 -10.23 -5.54 -3.41
CA GLU A 42 -9.37 -6.69 -3.15
C GLU A 42 -8.19 -6.32 -2.24
N LEU A 43 -7.85 -7.22 -1.31
CA LEU A 43 -6.57 -7.24 -0.62
C LEU A 43 -5.70 -8.36 -1.19
N LEU A 44 -4.69 -7.98 -1.98
CA LEU A 44 -3.66 -8.89 -2.49
C LEU A 44 -2.42 -8.79 -1.60
N ALA A 45 -2.05 -9.89 -0.97
CA ALA A 45 -0.79 -9.96 -0.23
C ALA A 45 0.36 -10.44 -1.14
N THR A 46 1.50 -9.78 -1.07
CA THR A 46 2.75 -10.20 -1.72
C THR A 46 3.70 -10.74 -0.67
N VAL A 47 3.97 -12.03 -0.73
CA VAL A 47 4.82 -12.75 0.22
C VAL A 47 6.06 -13.32 -0.48
N GLY A 48 7.05 -13.73 0.31
CA GLY A 48 8.27 -14.35 -0.21
C GLY A 48 9.48 -14.06 0.67
N PRO A 49 10.58 -14.79 0.50
CA PRO A 49 11.78 -14.62 1.31
C PRO A 49 12.41 -13.24 1.14
N ASN A 50 13.32 -12.87 2.05
CA ASN A 50 14.10 -11.63 1.94
C ASN A 50 14.93 -11.67 0.66
N GLY A 51 14.92 -10.56 -0.09
CA GLY A 51 15.57 -10.47 -1.41
C GLY A 51 14.73 -11.05 -2.56
N ALA A 52 13.47 -11.47 -2.35
CA ALA A 52 12.59 -11.92 -3.41
C ALA A 52 12.17 -10.84 -4.41
N GLY A 53 12.41 -9.54 -4.09
CA GLY A 53 12.07 -8.42 -4.97
C GLY A 53 10.83 -7.63 -4.57
N LYS A 54 10.18 -7.95 -3.45
CA LYS A 54 8.93 -7.32 -3.00
C LYS A 54 9.02 -5.78 -2.93
N THR A 55 9.98 -5.25 -2.18
CA THR A 55 10.20 -3.78 -2.07
C THR A 55 10.58 -3.14 -3.41
N THR A 56 11.30 -3.87 -4.27
CA THR A 56 11.63 -3.39 -5.63
C THR A 56 10.37 -3.28 -6.49
N LEU A 57 9.44 -4.22 -6.37
CA LEU A 57 8.14 -4.16 -7.03
C LEU A 57 7.35 -2.92 -6.59
N PHE A 58 7.24 -2.67 -5.28
CA PHE A 58 6.61 -1.47 -4.74
C PHE A 58 7.28 -0.19 -5.26
N ASN A 59 8.61 -0.16 -5.29
CA ASN A 59 9.35 0.98 -5.82
C ASN A 59 9.07 1.23 -7.32
N CYS A 60 8.85 0.17 -8.11
CA CYS A 60 8.43 0.30 -9.51
C CYS A 60 6.99 0.84 -9.62
N ILE A 61 6.06 0.38 -8.80
CA ILE A 61 4.66 0.83 -8.78
C ILE A 61 4.58 2.29 -8.36
N THR A 62 5.34 2.70 -7.33
CA THR A 62 5.29 4.06 -6.75
C THR A 62 6.20 5.08 -7.45
N GLY A 63 6.90 4.68 -8.52
CA GLY A 63 7.77 5.57 -9.30
C GLY A 63 9.07 5.99 -8.62
N VAL A 64 9.41 5.38 -7.47
CA VAL A 64 10.73 5.50 -6.82
C VAL A 64 11.80 4.88 -7.71
N SER A 65 11.46 3.80 -8.41
CA SER A 65 12.32 3.17 -9.41
C SER A 65 11.57 3.00 -10.72
N ARG A 66 12.19 3.37 -11.84
CA ARG A 66 11.61 3.16 -13.16
C ARG A 66 11.90 1.72 -13.61
N PRO A 67 10.88 0.89 -13.87
CA PRO A 67 11.09 -0.46 -14.37
C PRO A 67 11.83 -0.43 -15.73
N LYS A 68 12.64 -1.45 -15.99
CA LYS A 68 13.40 -1.61 -17.26
C LYS A 68 12.58 -2.28 -18.35
N ALA A 69 11.54 -3.02 -17.97
CA ALA A 69 10.60 -3.67 -18.87
C ALA A 69 9.20 -3.67 -18.23
N GLY A 70 8.18 -3.87 -19.07
CA GLY A 70 6.80 -3.96 -18.64
C GLY A 70 6.14 -2.60 -18.37
N SER A 71 4.94 -2.66 -17.79
CA SER A 71 4.14 -1.47 -17.51
C SER A 71 3.31 -1.62 -16.23
N VAL A 72 2.96 -0.47 -15.64
CA VAL A 72 2.09 -0.35 -14.46
C VAL A 72 0.95 0.58 -14.81
N LEU A 73 -0.29 0.15 -14.56
CA LEU A 73 -1.49 0.91 -14.84
C LEU A 73 -2.34 1.05 -13.57
N ILE A 74 -2.92 2.23 -13.35
CA ILE A 74 -3.91 2.51 -12.30
C ILE A 74 -5.21 2.92 -12.99
N GLY A 75 -6.30 2.20 -12.72
CA GLY A 75 -7.59 2.44 -13.36
C GLY A 75 -7.49 2.52 -14.88
N GLY A 76 -6.68 1.66 -15.51
CA GLY A 76 -6.41 1.64 -16.96
C GLY A 76 -5.42 2.71 -17.45
N THR A 77 -5.02 3.68 -16.60
CA THR A 77 -4.07 4.73 -16.98
C THR A 77 -2.63 4.28 -16.75
N ASN A 78 -1.79 4.32 -17.79
CA ASN A 78 -0.37 3.97 -17.68
C ASN A 78 0.40 5.01 -16.86
N ILE A 79 0.99 4.56 -15.74
CA ILE A 79 1.80 5.36 -14.82
C ILE A 79 3.28 4.98 -14.83
N THR A 80 3.71 4.10 -15.70
CA THR A 80 5.07 3.54 -15.76
C THR A 80 6.14 4.62 -15.78
N GLY A 81 7.01 4.61 -14.77
CA GLY A 81 8.12 5.57 -14.66
C GLY A 81 7.72 7.02 -14.45
N ARG A 82 6.46 7.30 -14.11
CA ARG A 82 6.03 8.64 -13.65
C ARG A 82 6.66 8.96 -12.30
N ARG A 83 6.79 10.24 -11.99
CA ARG A 83 7.30 10.72 -10.70
C ARG A 83 6.33 10.34 -9.56
N PRO A 84 6.80 10.07 -8.33
CA PRO A 84 5.95 9.71 -7.19
C PRO A 84 4.76 10.65 -6.97
N SER A 85 4.98 11.98 -7.10
CA SER A 85 3.90 12.96 -6.96
C SER A 85 2.79 12.82 -8.00
N ALA A 86 3.09 12.35 -9.21
CA ALA A 86 2.09 12.08 -10.23
C ALA A 86 1.33 10.77 -9.96
N ILE A 87 1.97 9.81 -9.30
CA ILE A 87 1.37 8.52 -8.91
C ILE A 87 0.43 8.73 -7.72
N VAL A 88 0.81 9.55 -6.75
CA VAL A 88 -0.09 9.98 -5.67
C VAL A 88 -1.34 10.65 -6.24
N LYS A 89 -1.20 11.54 -7.22
CA LYS A 89 -2.33 12.17 -7.92
C LYS A 89 -3.20 11.19 -8.71
N ALA A 90 -2.66 10.05 -9.10
CA ALA A 90 -3.42 8.97 -9.71
C ALA A 90 -4.18 8.10 -8.69
N GLY A 91 -4.16 8.46 -7.41
CA GLY A 91 -4.91 7.78 -6.34
C GLY A 91 -4.15 6.66 -5.64
N VAL A 92 -2.81 6.65 -5.68
CA VAL A 92 -1.99 5.67 -4.96
C VAL A 92 -1.44 6.29 -3.68
N ALA A 93 -1.71 5.68 -2.52
CA ALA A 93 -0.99 5.97 -1.28
C ALA A 93 -0.10 4.78 -0.90
N ARG A 94 1.04 5.07 -0.25
CA ARG A 94 1.97 4.06 0.28
C ARG A 94 2.36 4.40 1.70
N THR A 95 2.33 3.40 2.59
CA THR A 95 3.08 3.44 3.84
C THR A 95 4.53 3.01 3.56
N PHE A 96 5.49 3.56 4.28
CA PHE A 96 6.91 3.25 4.10
C PHE A 96 7.38 2.33 5.22
N GLN A 97 8.38 1.50 4.95
CA GLN A 97 8.98 0.58 5.91
C GLN A 97 9.57 1.28 7.16
N HIS A 98 9.95 2.55 7.04
CA HIS A 98 10.26 3.44 8.17
C HIS A 98 9.14 4.48 8.28
N LEU A 99 8.68 4.76 9.50
CA LEU A 99 7.63 5.73 9.79
C LEU A 99 7.90 7.04 9.03
N ALA A 100 7.17 7.26 7.93
CA ALA A 100 7.30 8.47 7.12
C ALA A 100 6.49 9.64 7.73
N LEU A 101 6.34 9.63 9.06
CA LEU A 101 5.64 10.63 9.83
C LEU A 101 6.54 11.85 10.06
N PHE A 102 5.92 13.01 10.20
CA PHE A 102 6.61 14.21 10.64
C PHE A 102 6.71 14.19 12.17
N GLU A 103 7.84 13.76 12.70
CA GLU A 103 8.08 13.53 14.13
C GLU A 103 7.84 14.78 14.98
N SER A 104 8.18 15.97 14.45
CA SER A 104 8.01 17.27 15.10
C SER A 104 6.59 17.85 15.01
N LEU A 105 5.67 17.16 14.36
CA LEU A 105 4.26 17.55 14.28
C LEU A 105 3.40 16.69 15.20
N THR A 106 2.21 17.20 15.54
CA THR A 106 1.22 16.45 16.30
C THR A 106 0.57 15.35 15.44
N VAL A 107 -0.12 14.41 16.10
CA VAL A 107 -0.94 13.39 15.43
C VAL A 107 -1.95 14.07 14.47
N ARG A 108 -2.67 15.06 14.98
CA ARG A 108 -3.64 15.84 14.21
C ARG A 108 -3.01 16.49 12.97
N ASP A 109 -1.84 17.11 13.13
CA ASP A 109 -1.17 17.79 12.02
C ASP A 109 -0.67 16.82 10.97
N ASN A 110 -0.19 15.64 11.38
CA ASN A 110 0.18 14.57 10.45
C ASN A 110 -1.01 14.11 9.60
N LEU A 111 -2.19 13.94 10.18
CA LEU A 111 -3.41 13.61 9.44
C LEU A 111 -3.84 14.72 8.50
N LEU A 112 -3.77 15.98 8.94
CA LEU A 112 -4.04 17.15 8.09
C LEU A 112 -3.07 17.26 6.91
N MET A 113 -1.80 16.87 7.09
CA MET A 113 -0.83 16.79 5.99
C MET A 113 -1.21 15.71 4.96
N GLY A 114 -1.69 14.54 5.41
CA GLY A 114 -2.25 13.51 4.52
C GLY A 114 -3.42 14.07 3.71
N ARG A 115 -4.36 14.74 4.36
CA ARG A 115 -5.55 15.32 3.72
C ARG A 115 -5.21 16.38 2.67
N ARG A 116 -4.22 17.23 2.91
CA ARG A 116 -3.76 18.24 1.95
C ARG A 116 -3.23 17.65 0.64
N HIS A 117 -2.72 16.43 0.65
CA HIS A 117 -2.29 15.74 -0.56
C HIS A 117 -3.47 15.25 -1.42
N ALA A 118 -4.61 14.93 -0.80
CA ALA A 118 -5.83 14.57 -1.51
C ALA A 118 -6.45 15.78 -2.24
N MET A 119 -6.25 16.98 -1.68
CA MET A 119 -6.73 18.22 -2.26
C MET A 119 -5.65 18.85 -3.15
N HIS A 120 -6.02 19.29 -4.33
CA HIS A 120 -5.15 19.95 -5.30
C HIS A 120 -5.32 21.49 -5.22
N PRO A 121 -4.92 22.18 -4.14
CA PRO A 121 -4.91 23.63 -4.17
C PRO A 121 -3.69 24.06 -4.99
N GLY A 122 -3.93 24.57 -6.19
CA GLY A 122 -2.90 25.35 -6.87
C GLY A 122 -2.56 26.57 -5.99
N PRO A 123 -1.31 27.06 -6.01
CA PRO A 123 -0.85 28.18 -5.16
C PRO A 123 -1.67 29.48 -5.35
N ILE A 124 -2.45 29.59 -6.41
CA ILE A 124 -3.28 30.74 -6.75
C ILE A 124 -4.66 30.72 -6.06
N SER A 125 -5.15 29.55 -5.62
CA SER A 125 -6.51 29.42 -5.06
C SER A 125 -6.64 29.95 -3.64
N THR A 126 -5.59 29.85 -2.84
CA THR A 126 -5.59 30.27 -1.42
C THR A 126 -5.61 31.79 -1.24
N THR A 127 -4.99 32.54 -2.14
CA THR A 127 -4.88 34.01 -2.01
C THR A 127 -6.11 34.74 -2.54
N LEU A 128 -6.84 34.19 -3.51
CA LEU A 128 -7.95 34.84 -4.20
C LEU A 128 -9.36 34.48 -3.71
N ARG A 129 -9.51 33.44 -2.86
CA ARG A 129 -10.81 32.95 -2.36
C ARG A 129 -10.76 32.55 -0.89
N PRO A 130 -10.64 33.50 0.06
CA PRO A 130 -10.47 33.20 1.48
C PRO A 130 -11.65 32.44 2.11
N LEU A 131 -12.87 32.65 1.64
CA LEU A 131 -14.07 31.96 2.14
C LEU A 131 -14.09 30.49 1.73
N ARG A 132 -13.64 30.17 0.51
CA ARG A 132 -13.52 28.80 0.05
C ARG A 132 -12.42 28.04 0.80
N ALA A 133 -11.28 28.69 1.01
CA ALA A 133 -10.17 28.10 1.78
C ALA A 133 -10.57 27.78 3.23
N ARG A 134 -11.35 28.66 3.90
CA ARG A 134 -11.88 28.42 5.26
C ARG A 134 -12.85 27.26 5.32
N ARG A 135 -13.72 27.12 4.30
CA ARG A 135 -14.66 26.00 4.21
C ARG A 135 -13.93 24.68 4.00
N GLU A 136 -13.00 24.65 3.06
CA GLU A 136 -12.15 23.48 2.79
C GLU A 136 -11.34 23.08 4.04
N GLU A 137 -10.84 24.04 4.81
CA GLU A 137 -10.13 23.80 6.06
C GLU A 137 -11.05 23.23 7.14
N ALA A 138 -12.28 23.71 7.26
CA ALA A 138 -13.27 23.17 8.20
C ALA A 138 -13.66 21.74 7.85
N GLU A 139 -13.96 21.46 6.57
CA GLU A 139 -14.24 20.11 6.06
C GLU A 139 -13.07 19.14 6.33
N ASN A 140 -11.83 19.59 6.14
CA ASN A 140 -10.66 18.76 6.45
C ASN A 140 -10.51 18.45 7.94
N ARG A 141 -10.83 19.41 8.82
CA ARG A 141 -10.80 19.19 10.27
C ARG A 141 -11.85 18.18 10.71
N GLU A 142 -13.04 18.19 10.12
CA GLU A 142 -14.10 17.23 10.38
C GLU A 142 -13.67 15.82 9.94
N VAL A 143 -13.13 15.67 8.72
CA VAL A 143 -12.60 14.38 8.25
C VAL A 143 -11.46 13.86 9.13
N VAL A 144 -10.56 14.74 9.57
CA VAL A 144 -9.46 14.34 10.46
C VAL A 144 -9.98 13.95 11.85
N ALA A 145 -11.00 14.63 12.38
CA ALA A 145 -11.62 14.26 13.64
C ALA A 145 -12.27 12.86 13.58
N ASP A 146 -12.99 12.59 12.50
CA ASP A 146 -13.59 11.28 12.23
C ASP A 146 -12.52 10.17 12.11
N LEU A 147 -11.43 10.43 11.37
CA LEU A 147 -10.32 9.50 11.28
C LEU A 147 -9.65 9.26 12.64
N MET A 148 -9.45 10.28 13.46
CA MET A 148 -8.89 10.11 14.80
C MET A 148 -9.77 9.23 15.69
N GLU A 149 -11.09 9.35 15.59
CA GLU A 149 -12.02 8.48 16.31
C GLU A 149 -11.94 7.03 15.83
N ARG A 150 -12.00 6.80 14.51
CA ARG A 150 -11.93 5.47 13.88
C ARG A 150 -10.66 4.70 14.20
N PHE A 151 -9.54 5.41 14.27
CA PHE A 151 -8.22 4.83 14.56
C PHE A 151 -7.82 4.90 16.04
N ALA A 152 -8.77 5.25 16.95
CA ALA A 152 -8.53 5.40 18.38
C ALA A 152 -7.37 6.39 18.73
N LEU A 153 -7.16 7.40 17.88
CA LEU A 153 -6.09 8.40 18.04
C LEU A 153 -6.52 9.67 18.77
N THR A 154 -7.79 9.79 19.16
CA THR A 154 -8.35 11.01 19.80
C THR A 154 -7.60 11.38 21.08
N GLY A 155 -7.25 10.38 21.91
CA GLY A 155 -6.56 10.59 23.18
C GLY A 155 -5.12 11.11 23.05
N VAL A 156 -4.51 11.01 21.86
CA VAL A 156 -3.14 11.43 21.56
C VAL A 156 -3.08 12.52 20.49
N ALA A 157 -4.23 13.11 20.13
CA ALA A 157 -4.39 14.04 19.00
C ALA A 157 -3.37 15.19 18.97
N ASP A 158 -3.05 15.75 20.13
CA ASP A 158 -2.16 16.92 20.28
C ASP A 158 -0.74 16.54 20.77
N GLN A 159 -0.44 15.23 20.87
CA GLN A 159 0.90 14.75 21.19
C GLN A 159 1.82 14.80 19.95
N LEU A 160 3.10 15.08 20.16
CA LEU A 160 4.12 14.99 19.13
C LEU A 160 4.36 13.52 18.75
N VAL A 161 4.52 13.26 17.46
CA VAL A 161 4.72 11.89 16.96
C VAL A 161 5.96 11.21 17.56
N GLU A 162 7.04 11.95 17.78
CA GLU A 162 8.27 11.43 18.41
C GLU A 162 8.07 10.86 19.82
N THR A 163 6.97 11.22 20.50
CA THR A 163 6.65 10.75 21.85
C THR A 163 5.71 9.55 21.88
N LEU A 164 5.21 9.11 20.71
CA LEU A 164 4.24 8.04 20.63
C LEU A 164 4.88 6.66 20.78
N PRO A 165 4.18 5.69 21.40
CA PRO A 165 4.52 4.29 21.26
C PRO A 165 4.59 3.86 19.80
N HIS A 166 5.46 2.89 19.49
CA HIS A 166 5.69 2.45 18.12
C HIS A 166 4.39 1.96 17.42
N GLY A 167 3.56 1.18 18.11
CA GLY A 167 2.28 0.69 17.60
C GLY A 167 1.32 1.82 17.22
N VAL A 168 1.20 2.84 18.07
CA VAL A 168 0.38 4.03 17.78
C VAL A 168 0.91 4.78 16.56
N GLY A 169 2.24 4.87 16.41
CA GLY A 169 2.87 5.45 15.21
C GLY A 169 2.50 4.70 13.93
N LYS A 170 2.46 3.36 13.97
CA LYS A 170 2.03 2.51 12.83
C LYS A 170 0.56 2.72 12.47
N VAL A 171 -0.32 2.82 13.47
CA VAL A 171 -1.74 3.14 13.26
C VAL A 171 -1.90 4.55 12.66
N LEU A 172 -1.15 5.54 13.15
CA LEU A 172 -1.16 6.90 12.59
C LEU A 172 -0.67 6.92 11.13
N GLU A 173 0.35 6.13 10.77
CA GLU A 173 0.84 6.02 9.40
C GLU A 173 -0.26 5.49 8.46
N LEU A 174 -0.99 4.46 8.89
CA LEU A 174 -2.15 3.92 8.16
C LEU A 174 -3.25 4.98 8.03
N ALA A 175 -3.65 5.62 9.14
CA ALA A 175 -4.68 6.66 9.15
C ALA A 175 -4.33 7.82 8.21
N ARG A 176 -3.06 8.26 8.17
CA ARG A 176 -2.59 9.29 7.26
C ARG A 176 -2.66 8.87 5.79
N ALA A 177 -2.32 7.61 5.48
CA ALA A 177 -2.44 7.09 4.12
C ALA A 177 -3.92 7.03 3.68
N VAL A 178 -4.83 6.63 4.59
CA VAL A 178 -6.29 6.62 4.35
C VAL A 178 -6.85 8.04 4.19
N ALA A 179 -6.32 9.03 4.94
CA ALA A 179 -6.69 10.44 4.82
C ALA A 179 -6.46 11.01 3.41
N MET A 180 -5.59 10.41 2.62
CA MET A 180 -5.36 10.77 1.22
C MET A 180 -6.48 10.30 0.28
N GLU A 181 -7.47 9.54 0.76
CA GLU A 181 -8.56 8.95 -0.01
C GLU A 181 -8.08 8.17 -1.25
N PRO A 182 -7.10 7.26 -1.11
CA PRO A 182 -6.55 6.55 -2.25
C PRO A 182 -7.56 5.58 -2.85
N SER A 183 -7.40 5.27 -4.15
CA SER A 183 -8.03 4.12 -4.80
C SER A 183 -7.21 2.84 -4.66
N VAL A 184 -5.89 2.99 -4.47
CA VAL A 184 -4.95 1.90 -4.23
C VAL A 184 -4.07 2.25 -3.03
N LEU A 185 -4.08 1.41 -2.00
CA LEU A 185 -3.27 1.53 -0.80
C LEU A 185 -2.17 0.47 -0.81
N LEU A 186 -0.92 0.89 -0.73
CA LEU A 186 0.26 0.04 -0.68
C LEU A 186 0.80 0.00 0.75
N LEU A 187 0.81 -1.18 1.38
CA LEU A 187 1.28 -1.39 2.74
C LEU A 187 2.58 -2.22 2.71
N ASP A 188 3.68 -1.66 3.19
CA ASP A 188 5.01 -2.28 3.16
C ASP A 188 5.43 -2.69 4.57
N GLU A 189 5.23 -3.97 4.93
CA GLU A 189 5.49 -4.56 6.24
C GLU A 189 4.90 -3.72 7.40
N PRO A 190 3.59 -3.42 7.36
CA PRO A 190 2.98 -2.45 8.27
C PRO A 190 3.01 -2.89 9.74
N VAL A 191 3.08 -4.18 10.03
CA VAL A 191 3.14 -4.70 11.41
C VAL A 191 4.56 -5.04 11.87
N ALA A 192 5.59 -4.70 11.09
CA ALA A 192 6.98 -4.94 11.48
C ALA A 192 7.32 -4.20 12.79
N GLY A 193 7.80 -4.96 13.79
CA GLY A 193 8.16 -4.43 15.11
C GLY A 193 7.00 -4.32 16.09
N LEU A 194 5.78 -4.72 15.71
CA LEU A 194 4.63 -4.82 16.61
C LEU A 194 4.65 -6.15 17.37
N ASN A 195 4.09 -6.12 18.58
CA ASN A 195 3.78 -7.35 19.30
C ASN A 195 2.51 -8.02 18.72
N PRO A 196 2.16 -9.27 19.10
CA PRO A 196 1.00 -9.96 18.55
C PRO A 196 -0.34 -9.25 18.78
N GLU A 197 -0.53 -8.58 19.91
CA GLU A 197 -1.76 -7.84 20.24
C GLU A 197 -1.89 -6.59 19.37
N GLU A 198 -0.82 -5.81 19.23
CA GLU A 198 -0.75 -4.64 18.34
C GLU A 198 -0.96 -5.03 16.87
N SER A 199 -0.44 -6.19 16.43
CA SER A 199 -0.63 -6.70 15.07
C SER A 199 -2.09 -7.07 14.81
N LEU A 200 -2.78 -7.66 15.78
CA LEU A 200 -4.22 -7.94 15.70
C LEU A 200 -5.05 -6.66 15.66
N GLU A 201 -4.73 -5.67 16.50
CA GLU A 201 -5.39 -4.36 16.50
C GLU A 201 -5.23 -3.67 15.14
N PHE A 202 -4.02 -3.68 14.58
CA PHE A 202 -3.76 -3.16 13.23
C PHE A 202 -4.60 -3.89 12.17
N ALA A 203 -4.74 -5.21 12.27
CA ALA A 203 -5.58 -6.00 11.37
C ALA A 203 -7.06 -5.60 11.47
N GLU A 204 -7.57 -5.34 12.68
CA GLU A 204 -8.96 -4.87 12.86
C GLU A 204 -9.16 -3.48 12.23
N HIS A 205 -8.22 -2.55 12.35
CA HIS A 205 -8.29 -1.27 11.64
C HIS A 205 -8.39 -1.47 10.12
N LEU A 206 -7.61 -2.39 9.54
CA LEU A 206 -7.70 -2.69 8.10
C LEU A 206 -9.06 -3.28 7.72
N LYS A 207 -9.64 -4.16 8.52
CA LYS A 207 -10.99 -4.72 8.27
C LYS A 207 -12.06 -3.63 8.28
N VAL A 208 -12.01 -2.72 9.27
CA VAL A 208 -12.94 -1.59 9.36
C VAL A 208 -12.83 -0.71 8.11
N ILE A 209 -11.61 -0.33 7.71
CA ILE A 209 -11.40 0.48 6.49
C ILE A 209 -11.97 -0.21 5.26
N ARG A 210 -11.73 -1.51 5.08
CA ARG A 210 -12.26 -2.28 3.94
C ARG A 210 -13.79 -2.32 3.93
N SER A 211 -14.43 -2.45 5.09
CA SER A 211 -15.89 -2.46 5.20
C SER A 211 -16.51 -1.10 4.83
N GLU A 212 -15.87 0.00 5.18
CA GLU A 212 -16.33 1.36 4.92
C GLU A 212 -15.97 1.84 3.49
N ARG A 213 -14.92 1.27 2.91
CA ARG A 213 -14.43 1.60 1.57
C ARG A 213 -14.33 0.35 0.69
N PRO A 214 -15.48 -0.18 0.26
CA PRO A 214 -15.53 -1.44 -0.49
C PRO A 214 -14.78 -1.40 -1.84
N ASP A 215 -14.51 -0.21 -2.37
CA ASP A 215 -13.73 -0.04 -3.61
C ASP A 215 -12.23 0.14 -3.40
N LEU A 216 -11.76 0.23 -2.14
CA LEU A 216 -10.34 0.41 -1.85
C LEU A 216 -9.56 -0.88 -2.14
N ALA A 217 -8.67 -0.82 -3.11
CA ALA A 217 -7.75 -1.90 -3.42
C ALA A 217 -6.51 -1.80 -2.53
N ILE A 218 -6.08 -2.92 -1.92
CA ILE A 218 -4.94 -2.95 -1.01
C ILE A 218 -3.90 -3.94 -1.52
N LEU A 219 -2.66 -3.48 -1.73
CA LEU A 219 -1.51 -4.35 -1.97
C LEU A 219 -0.63 -4.36 -0.73
N LEU A 220 -0.50 -5.52 -0.11
CA LEU A 220 0.20 -5.72 1.16
C LEU A 220 1.49 -6.50 0.93
N ILE A 221 2.64 -5.99 1.38
CA ILE A 221 3.84 -6.82 1.58
C ILE A 221 3.87 -7.22 3.05
N GLU A 222 3.91 -8.52 3.30
CA GLU A 222 4.05 -9.08 4.64
C GLU A 222 4.82 -10.41 4.63
N HIS A 223 5.38 -10.74 5.78
CA HIS A 223 6.02 -12.02 6.03
C HIS A 223 5.36 -12.77 7.20
N ASP A 224 4.47 -12.11 7.93
CA ASP A 224 3.62 -12.72 8.96
C ASP A 224 2.47 -13.47 8.28
N MET A 225 2.65 -14.80 8.11
CA MET A 225 1.67 -15.64 7.44
C MET A 225 0.31 -15.67 8.16
N PRO A 226 0.21 -15.78 9.50
CA PRO A 226 -1.05 -15.66 10.22
C PRO A 226 -1.84 -14.40 9.84
N LEU A 227 -1.19 -13.24 9.77
CA LEU A 227 -1.83 -11.99 9.37
C LEU A 227 -2.30 -12.05 7.90
N VAL A 228 -1.45 -12.52 7.00
CA VAL A 228 -1.78 -12.68 5.57
C VAL A 228 -2.99 -13.57 5.38
N LEU A 229 -3.05 -14.70 6.08
CA LEU A 229 -4.16 -15.66 6.00
C LEU A 229 -5.50 -15.08 6.53
N THR A 230 -5.40 -14.14 7.45
CA THR A 230 -6.59 -13.49 8.06
C THR A 230 -7.16 -12.37 7.20
N LEU A 231 -6.29 -11.67 6.45
CA LEU A 231 -6.66 -10.44 5.75
C LEU A 231 -6.77 -10.57 4.23
N ALA A 232 -5.94 -11.42 3.61
CA ALA A 232 -5.80 -11.46 2.17
C ALA A 232 -6.93 -12.24 1.48
N ASP A 233 -7.45 -11.68 0.40
CA ASP A 233 -8.35 -12.39 -0.52
C ASP A 233 -7.53 -13.28 -1.46
N ARG A 234 -6.35 -12.79 -1.85
CA ARG A 234 -5.42 -13.51 -2.71
C ARG A 234 -3.98 -13.22 -2.31
N VAL A 235 -3.10 -14.15 -2.57
CA VAL A 235 -1.66 -14.10 -2.25
C VAL A 235 -0.83 -14.30 -3.50
N LEU A 236 0.13 -13.40 -3.75
CA LEU A 236 1.16 -13.50 -4.76
C LEU A 236 2.48 -13.88 -4.08
N VAL A 237 3.04 -15.01 -4.46
CA VAL A 237 4.33 -15.49 -3.91
C VAL A 237 5.46 -15.17 -4.87
N LEU A 238 6.44 -14.38 -4.38
CA LEU A 238 7.64 -14.05 -5.12
C LEU A 238 8.85 -14.80 -4.57
N ASN A 239 9.71 -15.30 -5.49
CA ASN A 239 11.02 -15.82 -5.15
C ASN A 239 12.03 -15.50 -6.25
N PHE A 240 13.22 -15.00 -5.88
CA PHE A 240 14.27 -14.55 -6.82
C PHE A 240 13.75 -13.67 -7.97
N GLY A 241 12.83 -12.74 -7.66
CA GLY A 241 12.29 -11.78 -8.62
C GLY A 241 11.32 -12.35 -9.64
N ARG A 242 10.76 -13.53 -9.37
CA ARG A 242 9.76 -14.20 -10.22
C ARG A 242 8.54 -14.58 -9.40
N GLU A 243 7.41 -14.66 -10.06
CA GLU A 243 6.21 -15.27 -9.48
C GLU A 243 6.42 -16.79 -9.36
N VAL A 244 6.12 -17.32 -8.19
CA VAL A 244 6.12 -18.78 -7.91
C VAL A 244 4.71 -19.32 -7.99
N ALA A 245 3.77 -18.63 -7.36
CA ALA A 245 2.36 -18.99 -7.31
C ALA A 245 1.50 -17.74 -7.03
N THR A 246 0.25 -17.79 -7.47
CA THR A 246 -0.81 -16.85 -7.10
C THR A 246 -2.08 -17.65 -6.86
N GLY A 247 -2.79 -17.38 -5.76
CA GLY A 247 -4.02 -18.08 -5.39
C GLY A 247 -4.60 -17.57 -4.09
N THR A 248 -5.66 -18.19 -3.61
CA THR A 248 -6.22 -17.94 -2.29
C THR A 248 -5.22 -18.33 -1.20
N PRO A 249 -5.34 -17.77 0.01
CA PRO A 249 -4.47 -18.15 1.14
C PRO A 249 -4.40 -19.68 1.35
N SER A 250 -5.53 -20.37 1.24
CA SER A 250 -5.61 -21.84 1.41
C SER A 250 -4.87 -22.61 0.32
N GLU A 251 -4.96 -22.16 -0.93
CA GLU A 251 -4.23 -22.78 -2.05
C GLU A 251 -2.72 -22.61 -1.89
N ILE A 252 -2.29 -21.40 -1.48
CA ILE A 252 -0.88 -21.07 -1.29
C ILE A 252 -0.23 -21.88 -0.17
N GLN A 253 -0.96 -22.15 0.92
CA GLN A 253 -0.47 -22.98 2.01
C GLN A 253 -0.19 -24.43 1.58
N GLN A 254 -0.91 -24.93 0.60
CA GLN A 254 -0.81 -26.32 0.11
C GLN A 254 0.10 -26.46 -1.13
N ASP A 255 0.54 -25.35 -1.72
CA ASP A 255 1.37 -25.38 -2.93
C ASP A 255 2.80 -25.80 -2.60
N GLN A 256 3.21 -26.97 -3.13
CA GLN A 256 4.54 -27.52 -2.91
C GLN A 256 5.65 -26.57 -3.38
N ARG A 257 5.44 -25.81 -4.46
CA ARG A 257 6.41 -24.84 -4.99
C ARG A 257 6.68 -23.72 -3.97
N VAL A 258 5.64 -23.31 -3.23
CA VAL A 258 5.73 -22.30 -2.17
C VAL A 258 6.48 -22.88 -0.98
N ILE A 259 6.12 -24.09 -0.54
CA ILE A 259 6.81 -24.79 0.56
C ILE A 259 8.31 -24.91 0.24
N ASP A 260 8.67 -25.34 -0.96
CA ASP A 260 10.05 -25.50 -1.40
C ASP A 260 10.80 -24.16 -1.46
N ALA A 261 10.14 -23.06 -1.89
CA ALA A 261 10.72 -21.73 -1.92
C ALA A 261 11.11 -21.21 -0.51
N TYR A 262 10.34 -21.59 0.52
CA TYR A 262 10.64 -21.23 1.91
C TYR A 262 11.60 -22.21 2.59
N LEU A 263 11.50 -23.52 2.30
CA LEU A 263 12.35 -24.57 2.89
C LEU A 263 13.72 -24.66 2.23
N GLY A 264 13.83 -24.38 0.92
CA GLY A 264 15.09 -24.47 0.16
C GLY A 264 16.23 -23.59 0.68
N ARG A 265 15.96 -22.66 1.60
CA ARG A 265 16.98 -21.87 2.34
C ARG A 265 17.54 -22.61 3.57
N ARG A 266 16.89 -23.65 4.09
CA ARG A 266 17.37 -24.37 5.28
C ARG A 266 18.44 -25.42 4.96
N SER A 267 18.63 -25.82 3.70
CA SER A 267 19.54 -26.91 3.33
C SER A 267 20.91 -26.44 2.80
N LYS A 268 21.24 -25.14 2.88
CA LYS A 268 22.55 -24.56 2.46
C LYS A 268 23.18 -23.67 3.53
N ALA A 269 22.99 -23.99 4.80
CA ALA A 269 23.74 -23.37 5.91
C ALA A 269 24.61 -24.42 6.59
#